data_fbc52bcc4ed9ed75af4eea4b20f8ebc9
#
_entry.id   fbc52bcc4ed9ed75af4eea4b20f8ebc9
#
_cell.length_a   1.000
_cell.length_b   1.000
_cell.length_c   1.000
_cell.angle_alpha   90.00
_cell.angle_beta   90.00
_cell.angle_gamma   90.00
#
_symmetry.space_group_name_H-M   'P 1'
#
loop_
_entity.id
_entity.type
_entity.pdbx_description
1 polymer ?
#
loop_
_entity_poly.entity_id
_entity_poly.type
_entity_poly.pdbx_seq_one_letter_code
_entity_poly.pdbx_strand_id
1 'polypeptide(L)'
;MGVMAGLNKSIDRSVRFYPGVDLSYRLLPGLKFYASWNMSQRLPTFTDLWYKSPTQEGNAGLRPEKNSAFMLGADYSRTMFRISARAHYQRGSHIIDWVMRSPDDKYHATSFGLDNFGLAVDARLNFNKWFGSEQPIERMTLSYVWLHQHRRRGEDYYKSNYAMEYLRHKFVATLSHRIISKLSAEWTLRVQQRQGAYLVYRNLKPTGELHPYGAHALLDCSLRWNAPQYSLYVDLTNLTAHRYFDLANVRQPGLMVLGGIRFRL
;
A
#
# COMPACT_ATOMS: atom_id res chain seq x y z
N MET A 1 19.92 11.42 -15.97
CA MET A 1 19.40 12.65 -15.37
C MET A 1 18.14 13.03 -16.12
N GLY A 2 17.03 13.24 -15.42
CA GLY A 2 15.76 13.67 -16.01
C GLY A 2 15.24 14.87 -15.25
N VAL A 3 14.74 15.87 -15.97
CA VAL A 3 14.02 17.01 -15.39
C VAL A 3 12.66 17.04 -16.03
N MET A 4 11.62 17.08 -15.20
CA MET A 4 10.24 17.15 -15.66
C MET A 4 9.58 18.39 -15.06
N ALA A 5 8.81 19.09 -15.89
CA ALA A 5 7.96 20.19 -15.44
C ALA A 5 6.56 20.02 -16.03
N GLY A 6 5.58 19.99 -15.16
CA GLY A 6 4.17 19.95 -15.56
C GLY A 6 3.52 21.31 -15.40
N LEU A 7 2.80 21.77 -16.42
CA LEU A 7 1.90 22.93 -16.35
C LEU A 7 0.48 22.44 -16.47
N ASN A 8 -0.37 22.85 -15.55
CA ASN A 8 -1.81 22.57 -15.61
C ASN A 8 -2.59 23.87 -15.48
N LYS A 9 -3.57 24.07 -16.36
CA LYS A 9 -4.54 25.15 -16.28
C LYS A 9 -5.87 24.57 -15.80
N SER A 10 -6.26 24.93 -14.61
CA SER A 10 -7.51 24.49 -13.99
C SER A 10 -8.70 25.32 -14.45
N ILE A 11 -9.93 24.87 -14.17
CA ILE A 11 -11.19 25.55 -14.44
C ILE A 11 -11.25 26.95 -13.81
N ASP A 12 -10.55 27.14 -12.69
CA ASP A 12 -10.41 28.44 -12.00
C ASP A 12 -9.45 29.42 -12.70
N ARG A 13 -9.01 29.11 -13.93
CA ARG A 13 -8.04 29.88 -14.73
C ARG A 13 -6.65 30.03 -14.13
N SER A 14 -6.36 29.43 -12.97
CA SER A 14 -5.00 29.48 -12.39
C SER A 14 -4.05 28.54 -13.15
N VAL A 15 -2.89 29.05 -13.50
CA VAL A 15 -1.78 28.22 -14.01
C VAL A 15 -1.02 27.66 -12.83
N ARG A 16 -0.84 26.35 -12.81
CA ARG A 16 -0.13 25.65 -11.74
C ARG A 16 1.09 24.96 -12.29
N PHE A 17 2.20 25.14 -11.60
CA PHE A 17 3.49 24.60 -11.98
C PHE A 17 3.87 23.43 -11.06
N TYR A 18 4.27 22.31 -11.66
CA TYR A 18 4.67 21.08 -10.97
C TYR A 18 6.08 20.68 -11.38
N PRO A 19 7.11 21.16 -10.66
CA PRO A 19 8.48 20.78 -10.95
C PRO A 19 8.77 19.38 -10.44
N GLY A 20 9.66 18.68 -11.15
CA GLY A 20 10.21 17.40 -10.73
C GLY A 20 11.63 17.23 -11.27
N VAL A 21 12.47 16.60 -10.47
CA VAL A 21 13.86 16.28 -10.83
C VAL A 21 14.11 14.83 -10.45
N ASP A 22 14.62 14.06 -11.43
CA ASP A 22 15.03 12.68 -11.24
C ASP A 22 16.53 12.55 -11.57
N LEU A 23 17.27 12.01 -10.62
CA LEU A 23 18.69 11.73 -10.74
C LEU A 23 18.92 10.23 -10.62
N SER A 24 19.78 9.68 -11.45
CA SER A 24 20.24 8.31 -11.26
C SER A 24 21.70 8.17 -11.64
N TYR A 25 22.42 7.38 -10.86
CA TYR A 25 23.83 7.11 -11.06
C TYR A 25 24.11 5.64 -10.93
N ARG A 26 24.78 5.07 -11.94
CA ARG A 26 25.23 3.68 -11.91
C ARG A 26 26.68 3.68 -11.48
N LEU A 27 26.92 3.26 -10.23
CA LEU A 27 28.27 3.23 -9.65
C LEU A 27 29.11 2.10 -10.26
N LEU A 28 28.51 0.93 -10.43
CA LEU A 28 29.14 -0.26 -11.02
C LEU A 28 28.09 -1.16 -11.66
N PRO A 29 28.48 -2.17 -12.47
CA PRO A 29 27.54 -3.12 -13.04
C PRO A 29 26.64 -3.74 -11.98
N GLY A 30 25.32 -3.53 -12.12
CA GLY A 30 24.31 -4.02 -11.19
C GLY A 30 23.99 -3.11 -10.02
N LEU A 31 24.78 -2.08 -9.69
CA LEU A 31 24.50 -1.14 -8.60
C LEU A 31 24.12 0.24 -9.13
N LYS A 32 22.88 0.64 -8.84
CA LYS A 32 22.32 1.93 -9.24
C LYS A 32 21.79 2.66 -8.01
N PHE A 33 22.15 3.92 -7.87
CA PHE A 33 21.53 4.88 -6.94
C PHE A 33 20.59 5.80 -7.69
N TYR A 34 19.55 6.25 -7.02
CA TYR A 34 18.63 7.23 -7.59
C TYR A 34 18.07 8.14 -6.51
N ALA A 35 17.75 9.35 -6.92
CA ALA A 35 17.08 10.35 -6.08
C ALA A 35 16.03 11.05 -6.93
N SER A 36 14.91 11.37 -6.35
CA SER A 36 13.88 12.18 -6.99
C SER A 36 13.30 13.19 -6.03
N TRP A 37 12.88 14.30 -6.60
CA TRP A 37 12.04 15.29 -5.95
C TRP A 37 10.96 15.73 -6.91
N ASN A 38 9.72 15.81 -6.42
CA ASN A 38 8.62 16.30 -7.22
C ASN A 38 7.59 17.04 -6.36
N MET A 39 6.86 17.94 -7.00
CA MET A 39 5.69 18.58 -6.44
C MET A 39 4.44 18.09 -7.16
N SER A 40 3.37 17.91 -6.41
CA SER A 40 2.06 17.54 -6.93
C SER A 40 0.94 18.26 -6.21
N GLN A 41 -0.22 18.29 -6.84
CA GLN A 41 -1.42 18.89 -6.28
C GLN A 41 -2.64 18.01 -6.62
N ARG A 42 -3.58 17.93 -5.68
CA ARG A 42 -4.89 17.31 -5.89
C ARG A 42 -5.97 18.34 -5.60
N LEU A 43 -6.91 18.49 -6.53
CA LEU A 43 -8.11 19.29 -6.30
C LEU A 43 -9.08 18.51 -5.41
N PRO A 44 -9.83 19.20 -4.50
CA PRO A 44 -10.93 18.58 -3.82
C PRO A 44 -11.93 18.00 -4.83
N THR A 45 -12.45 16.82 -4.56
CA THR A 45 -13.50 16.22 -5.38
C THR A 45 -14.85 16.91 -5.11
N PHE A 46 -15.82 16.68 -5.98
CA PHE A 46 -17.20 17.14 -5.75
C PHE A 46 -17.75 16.60 -4.41
N THR A 47 -17.42 15.34 -4.10
CA THR A 47 -17.78 14.71 -2.82
C THR A 47 -17.16 15.46 -1.64
N ASP A 48 -15.85 15.76 -1.70
CA ASP A 48 -15.18 16.50 -0.63
C ASP A 48 -15.83 17.87 -0.37
N LEU A 49 -16.33 18.53 -1.40
CA LEU A 49 -16.87 19.89 -1.30
C LEU A 49 -18.36 19.92 -0.94
N TRP A 50 -19.19 19.07 -1.55
CA TRP A 50 -20.64 19.27 -1.58
C TRP A 50 -21.46 18.09 -1.09
N TYR A 51 -20.85 16.92 -0.81
CA TYR A 51 -21.60 15.75 -0.37
C TYR A 51 -22.21 15.97 1.02
N LYS A 52 -23.49 15.63 1.15
CA LYS A 52 -24.23 15.66 2.42
C LYS A 52 -25.05 14.42 2.59
N SER A 53 -24.95 13.77 3.76
CA SER A 53 -25.75 12.64 4.18
C SER A 53 -25.97 12.67 5.69
N PRO A 54 -26.78 11.78 6.26
CA PRO A 54 -26.91 11.65 7.72
C PRO A 54 -25.59 11.42 8.45
N THR A 55 -24.60 10.81 7.77
CA THR A 55 -23.32 10.40 8.38
C THR A 55 -22.10 11.15 7.86
N GLN A 56 -22.24 11.99 6.83
CA GLN A 56 -21.11 12.68 6.18
C GLN A 56 -21.50 14.09 5.74
N GLU A 57 -20.57 15.03 5.86
CA GLU A 57 -20.75 16.41 5.40
C GLU A 57 -19.46 16.94 4.77
N GLY A 58 -19.56 17.32 3.48
CA GLY A 58 -18.51 17.95 2.71
C GLY A 58 -18.26 19.41 3.14
N ASN A 59 -17.16 19.99 2.67
CA ASN A 59 -16.75 21.34 3.03
C ASN A 59 -16.33 22.12 1.79
N ALA A 60 -17.14 23.08 1.38
CA ALA A 60 -16.89 23.92 0.22
C ALA A 60 -15.66 24.86 0.37
N GLY A 61 -15.16 25.04 1.60
CA GLY A 61 -13.99 25.86 1.91
C GLY A 61 -12.64 25.14 1.75
N LEU A 62 -12.63 23.86 1.32
CA LEU A 62 -11.40 23.10 1.14
C LEU A 62 -10.52 23.70 0.02
N ARG A 63 -9.22 23.76 0.32
CA ARG A 63 -8.19 24.18 -0.64
C ARG A 63 -7.55 22.95 -1.29
N PRO A 64 -6.97 23.12 -2.49
CA PRO A 64 -6.21 22.06 -3.14
C PRO A 64 -5.09 21.53 -2.23
N GLU A 65 -4.94 20.20 -2.18
CA GLU A 65 -3.80 19.56 -1.56
C GLU A 65 -2.53 19.91 -2.33
N LYS A 66 -1.43 20.07 -1.61
CA LYS A 66 -0.10 20.24 -2.19
C LYS A 66 0.86 19.27 -1.53
N ASN A 67 1.63 18.57 -2.33
CA ASN A 67 2.64 17.64 -1.87
C ASN A 67 4.00 17.98 -2.46
N SER A 68 5.03 17.89 -1.61
CA SER A 68 6.44 17.86 -2.02
C SER A 68 7.01 16.53 -1.56
N ALA A 69 7.47 15.71 -2.49
CA ALA A 69 7.96 14.37 -2.23
C ALA A 69 9.44 14.24 -2.61
N PHE A 70 10.22 13.68 -1.70
CA PHE A 70 11.63 13.32 -1.88
C PHE A 70 11.76 11.81 -1.78
N MET A 71 12.55 11.23 -2.64
CA MET A 71 12.87 9.81 -2.60
C MET A 71 14.35 9.58 -2.86
N LEU A 72 14.96 8.69 -2.09
CA LEU A 72 16.30 8.16 -2.30
C LEU A 72 16.19 6.64 -2.37
N GLY A 73 16.98 6.03 -3.26
CA GLY A 73 16.98 4.59 -3.36
C GLY A 73 18.27 4.04 -3.96
N ALA A 74 18.43 2.74 -3.74
CA ALA A 74 19.51 1.95 -4.31
C ALA A 74 18.98 0.60 -4.80
N ASP A 75 19.38 0.20 -5.98
CA ASP A 75 19.11 -1.10 -6.57
C ASP A 75 20.42 -1.83 -6.80
N TYR A 76 20.53 -3.05 -6.26
CA TYR A 76 21.64 -3.95 -6.56
C TYR A 76 21.12 -5.24 -7.17
N SER A 77 21.54 -5.53 -8.39
CA SER A 77 21.04 -6.67 -9.16
C SER A 77 22.21 -7.51 -9.68
N ARG A 78 22.13 -8.81 -9.44
CA ARG A 78 22.96 -9.87 -10.00
C ARG A 78 22.07 -10.96 -10.57
N THR A 79 22.65 -11.90 -11.30
CA THR A 79 21.91 -13.02 -11.89
C THR A 79 21.12 -13.80 -10.83
N MET A 80 21.69 -13.96 -9.64
CA MET A 80 21.14 -14.78 -8.55
C MET A 80 20.19 -14.03 -7.65
N PHE A 81 20.35 -12.72 -7.52
CA PHE A 81 19.52 -11.91 -6.62
C PHE A 81 19.34 -10.47 -7.10
N ARG A 82 18.30 -9.85 -6.61
CA ARG A 82 18.07 -8.41 -6.68
C ARG A 82 17.67 -7.91 -5.30
N ILE A 83 18.28 -6.83 -4.86
CA ILE A 83 17.92 -6.12 -3.63
C ILE A 83 17.67 -4.67 -4.01
N SER A 84 16.58 -4.10 -3.52
CA SER A 84 16.30 -2.67 -3.62
C SER A 84 15.91 -2.10 -2.27
N ALA A 85 16.39 -0.89 -1.98
CA ALA A 85 16.02 -0.16 -0.78
C ALA A 85 15.63 1.27 -1.18
N ARG A 86 14.54 1.78 -0.59
CA ARG A 86 14.02 3.12 -0.84
C ARG A 86 13.65 3.78 0.48
N ALA A 87 14.01 5.05 0.61
CA ALA A 87 13.48 5.93 1.64
C ALA A 87 12.73 7.08 0.96
N HIS A 88 11.62 7.49 1.53
CA HIS A 88 10.91 8.67 1.06
C HIS A 88 10.46 9.56 2.21
N TYR A 89 10.41 10.85 1.91
CA TYR A 89 9.81 11.87 2.75
C TYR A 89 8.83 12.68 1.91
N GLN A 90 7.62 12.83 2.38
CA GLN A 90 6.59 13.62 1.72
C GLN A 90 6.01 14.63 2.69
N ARG A 91 6.02 15.88 2.28
CA ARG A 91 5.39 16.98 3.01
C ARG A 91 4.11 17.40 2.31
N GLY A 92 2.99 17.10 2.94
CA GLY A 92 1.66 17.45 2.47
C GLY A 92 1.09 18.69 3.17
N SER A 93 0.43 19.55 2.42
CA SER A 93 -0.32 20.69 2.95
C SER A 93 -1.76 20.65 2.42
N HIS A 94 -2.71 20.96 3.28
CA HIS A 94 -4.15 20.86 2.99
C HIS A 94 -4.57 19.43 2.55
N ILE A 95 -3.93 18.40 3.13
CA ILE A 95 -4.33 17.01 2.89
C ILE A 95 -5.76 16.84 3.40
N ILE A 96 -6.63 16.38 2.51
CA ILE A 96 -8.06 16.24 2.77
C ILE A 96 -8.34 14.87 3.37
N ASP A 97 -9.09 14.87 4.45
CA ASP A 97 -9.59 13.65 5.10
C ASP A 97 -10.99 13.88 5.67
N TRP A 98 -11.67 12.78 5.92
CA TRP A 98 -12.98 12.75 6.56
C TRP A 98 -12.80 12.35 8.01
N VAL A 99 -13.11 13.24 8.94
CA VAL A 99 -12.91 13.05 10.39
C VAL A 99 -14.20 13.23 11.18
N MET A 100 -14.34 12.44 12.22
CA MET A 100 -15.34 12.62 13.29
C MET A 100 -14.65 13.33 14.47
N ARG A 101 -15.32 14.28 15.10
CA ARG A 101 -14.82 14.97 16.30
C ARG A 101 -15.26 14.32 17.59
N SER A 102 -16.41 13.64 17.57
CA SER A 102 -16.96 12.86 18.69
C SER A 102 -17.67 11.60 18.20
N PRO A 103 -18.01 10.64 19.07
CA PRO A 103 -18.73 9.40 18.70
C PRO A 103 -20.09 9.63 18.02
N ASP A 104 -20.77 10.72 18.36
CA ASP A 104 -22.11 11.03 17.86
C ASP A 104 -22.07 12.01 16.68
N ASP A 105 -20.88 12.40 16.24
CA ASP A 105 -20.70 13.35 15.15
C ASP A 105 -20.74 12.65 13.78
N LYS A 106 -20.93 13.45 12.73
CA LYS A 106 -20.74 13.02 11.34
C LYS A 106 -19.27 13.06 10.96
N TYR A 107 -18.92 12.39 9.88
CA TYR A 107 -17.65 12.64 9.21
C TYR A 107 -17.70 13.98 8.47
N HIS A 108 -16.78 14.87 8.79
CA HIS A 108 -16.60 16.14 8.11
C HIS A 108 -15.36 16.11 7.24
N ALA A 109 -15.51 16.58 5.99
CA ALA A 109 -14.37 16.80 5.12
C ALA A 109 -13.54 17.98 5.67
N THR A 110 -12.30 17.69 6.05
CA THR A 110 -11.36 18.65 6.61
C THR A 110 -10.00 18.57 5.96
N SER A 111 -9.11 19.51 6.26
CA SER A 111 -7.74 19.47 5.74
C SER A 111 -6.72 19.83 6.79
N PHE A 112 -5.54 19.20 6.72
CA PHE A 112 -4.42 19.41 7.64
C PHE A 112 -3.08 19.24 6.93
N GLY A 113 -2.00 19.60 7.62
CA GLY A 113 -0.64 19.29 7.19
C GLY A 113 -0.27 17.86 7.60
N LEU A 114 0.40 17.12 6.70
CA LEU A 114 0.81 15.76 6.94
C LEU A 114 2.23 15.53 6.43
N ASP A 115 3.10 15.02 7.29
CA ASP A 115 4.44 14.59 6.92
C ASP A 115 4.47 13.05 6.92
N ASN A 116 4.95 12.47 5.83
CA ASN A 116 5.07 11.02 5.65
C ASN A 116 6.52 10.64 5.52
N PHE A 117 6.98 9.68 6.32
CA PHE A 117 8.27 9.04 6.20
C PHE A 117 8.07 7.57 5.88
N GLY A 118 8.79 7.04 4.93
CA GLY A 118 8.69 5.64 4.61
C GLY A 118 10.01 5.02 4.20
N LEU A 119 10.13 3.74 4.53
CA LEU A 119 11.19 2.85 4.09
C LEU A 119 10.56 1.65 3.39
N ALA A 120 11.15 1.24 2.27
CA ALA A 120 10.81 -0.02 1.62
C ALA A 120 12.08 -0.76 1.24
N VAL A 121 12.13 -2.05 1.56
CA VAL A 121 13.21 -2.96 1.19
C VAL A 121 12.61 -4.18 0.53
N ASP A 122 13.10 -4.49 -0.67
CA ASP A 122 12.69 -5.65 -1.43
C ASP A 122 13.91 -6.51 -1.74
N ALA A 123 13.80 -7.83 -1.58
CA ALA A 123 14.82 -8.79 -1.97
C ALA A 123 14.18 -9.92 -2.77
N ARG A 124 14.81 -10.28 -3.89
CA ARG A 124 14.45 -11.45 -4.70
C ARG A 124 15.67 -12.35 -4.83
N LEU A 125 15.53 -13.59 -4.47
CA LEU A 125 16.53 -14.63 -4.57
C LEU A 125 16.07 -15.67 -5.57
N ASN A 126 16.91 -16.00 -6.56
CA ASN A 126 16.64 -17.01 -7.59
C ASN A 126 17.55 -18.21 -7.34
N PHE A 127 17.06 -19.20 -6.60
CA PHE A 127 17.83 -20.38 -6.20
C PHE A 127 18.20 -21.26 -7.38
N ASN A 128 17.38 -21.34 -8.43
CA ASN A 128 17.70 -22.03 -9.68
C ASN A 128 18.98 -21.51 -10.35
N LYS A 129 19.30 -20.23 -10.15
CA LYS A 129 20.54 -19.62 -10.65
C LYS A 129 21.74 -19.85 -9.76
N TRP A 130 21.51 -20.23 -8.50
CA TRP A 130 22.55 -20.51 -7.50
C TRP A 130 22.97 -21.97 -7.49
N PHE A 131 21.98 -22.88 -7.50
CA PHE A 131 22.18 -24.31 -7.25
C PHE A 131 21.76 -25.20 -8.44
N GLY A 132 21.32 -24.61 -9.56
CA GLY A 132 20.80 -25.34 -10.72
C GLY A 132 19.29 -25.53 -10.68
N SER A 133 18.74 -26.01 -11.79
CA SER A 133 17.28 -26.13 -11.99
C SER A 133 16.66 -27.38 -11.34
N GLU A 134 17.45 -28.29 -10.82
CA GLU A 134 16.96 -29.55 -10.26
C GLU A 134 16.44 -29.42 -8.82
N GLN A 135 16.88 -28.38 -8.10
CA GLN A 135 16.43 -28.19 -6.75
C GLN A 135 14.95 -27.80 -6.67
N PRO A 136 14.25 -28.16 -5.57
CA PRO A 136 12.84 -27.89 -5.42
C PRO A 136 12.53 -26.40 -5.22
N ILE A 137 13.35 -25.66 -4.46
CA ILE A 137 13.12 -24.23 -4.16
C ILE A 137 13.59 -23.37 -5.35
N GLU A 138 12.67 -22.67 -6.00
CA GLU A 138 12.96 -21.91 -7.20
C GLU A 138 13.29 -20.45 -6.90
N ARG A 139 12.47 -19.83 -6.08
CA ARG A 139 12.55 -18.39 -5.82
C ARG A 139 12.02 -18.05 -4.43
N MET A 140 12.62 -17.05 -3.82
CA MET A 140 12.11 -16.39 -2.63
C MET A 140 12.07 -14.87 -2.86
N THR A 141 10.98 -14.24 -2.46
CA THR A 141 10.87 -12.78 -2.43
C THR A 141 10.53 -12.33 -1.02
N LEU A 142 11.21 -11.28 -0.57
CA LEU A 142 10.97 -10.63 0.70
C LEU A 142 10.69 -9.16 0.42
N SER A 143 9.67 -8.63 1.03
CA SER A 143 9.34 -7.21 0.95
C SER A 143 8.96 -6.69 2.32
N TYR A 144 9.55 -5.59 2.73
CA TYR A 144 9.21 -4.91 3.96
C TYR A 144 8.97 -3.44 3.69
N VAL A 145 7.86 -2.93 4.18
CA VAL A 145 7.50 -1.51 4.13
C VAL A 145 7.21 -1.02 5.53
N TRP A 146 7.83 0.08 5.88
CA TRP A 146 7.52 0.87 7.06
C TRP A 146 7.08 2.26 6.65
N LEU A 147 6.00 2.74 7.25
CA LEU A 147 5.46 4.07 7.05
C LEU A 147 5.20 4.73 8.41
N HIS A 148 5.61 5.98 8.55
CA HIS A 148 5.28 6.82 9.69
C HIS A 148 4.69 8.14 9.20
N GLN A 149 3.54 8.49 9.74
CA GLN A 149 2.86 9.74 9.43
C GLN A 149 2.80 10.62 10.68
N HIS A 150 3.09 11.89 10.48
CA HIS A 150 2.99 12.92 11.50
C HIS A 150 2.08 14.04 11.02
N ARG A 151 0.96 14.24 11.72
CA ARG A 151 0.03 15.32 11.45
C ARG A 151 0.60 16.65 12.01
N ARG A 152 0.76 17.62 11.14
CA ARG A 152 1.15 18.98 11.49
C ARG A 152 -0.08 19.84 11.56
N ARG A 153 -0.42 20.36 12.74
CA ARG A 153 -1.56 21.28 12.96
C ARG A 153 -2.90 20.71 12.47
N GLY A 154 -3.92 21.00 13.15
CA GLY A 154 -5.30 20.57 12.90
C GLY A 154 -6.03 20.43 14.21
N GLU A 155 -7.36 20.42 14.14
CA GLU A 155 -8.23 20.14 15.28
C GLU A 155 -8.08 18.68 15.72
N ASP A 156 -8.31 18.40 16.97
CA ASP A 156 -8.40 17.04 17.46
C ASP A 156 -9.59 16.34 16.82
N TYR A 157 -9.44 15.05 16.58
CA TYR A 157 -10.49 14.22 16.02
C TYR A 157 -10.61 12.92 16.83
N TYR A 158 -11.82 12.43 16.90
CA TYR A 158 -12.12 11.14 17.48
C TYR A 158 -11.70 10.01 16.53
N LYS A 159 -12.03 10.12 15.24
CA LYS A 159 -11.71 9.13 14.21
C LYS A 159 -11.41 9.80 12.86
N SER A 160 -10.36 9.32 12.20
CA SER A 160 -10.03 9.60 10.80
C SER A 160 -10.47 8.42 9.92
N ASN A 161 -10.92 8.70 8.72
CA ASN A 161 -11.38 7.64 7.81
C ASN A 161 -10.29 7.10 6.89
N TYR A 162 -9.30 7.91 6.54
CA TYR A 162 -8.28 7.53 5.56
C TYR A 162 -6.85 7.88 5.98
N ALA A 163 -6.53 9.16 6.14
CA ALA A 163 -5.15 9.63 6.19
C ALA A 163 -4.39 9.13 7.42
N MET A 164 -5.06 8.96 8.56
CA MET A 164 -4.41 8.52 9.79
C MET A 164 -4.60 7.02 10.07
N GLU A 165 -5.31 6.31 9.21
CA GLU A 165 -5.47 4.84 9.27
C GLU A 165 -4.61 4.17 8.20
N TYR A 166 -3.29 4.15 8.37
CA TYR A 166 -2.34 3.64 7.38
C TYR A 166 -1.64 2.35 7.83
N LEU A 167 -1.16 1.56 6.87
CA LEU A 167 -0.32 0.40 7.15
C LEU A 167 1.05 0.88 7.63
N ARG A 168 1.31 0.76 8.94
CA ARG A 168 2.56 1.18 9.57
C ARG A 168 3.69 0.21 9.27
N HIS A 169 3.39 -1.07 9.35
CA HIS A 169 4.32 -2.14 9.03
C HIS A 169 3.65 -3.14 8.09
N LYS A 170 4.34 -3.52 7.04
CA LYS A 170 3.93 -4.61 6.15
C LYS A 170 5.16 -5.42 5.75
N PHE A 171 5.15 -6.69 6.10
CA PHE A 171 6.12 -7.67 5.65
C PHE A 171 5.43 -8.71 4.78
N VAL A 172 6.03 -9.05 3.66
CA VAL A 172 5.56 -10.10 2.76
C VAL A 172 6.75 -10.99 2.40
N ALA A 173 6.60 -12.29 2.63
CA ALA A 173 7.55 -13.30 2.19
C ALA A 173 6.85 -14.28 1.26
N THR A 174 7.37 -14.46 0.05
CA THR A 174 6.84 -15.43 -0.90
C THR A 174 7.91 -16.44 -1.23
N LEU A 175 7.57 -17.74 -1.14
CA LEU A 175 8.42 -18.86 -1.48
C LEU A 175 7.76 -19.67 -2.59
N SER A 176 8.41 -19.77 -3.75
CA SER A 176 7.99 -20.61 -4.87
C SER A 176 8.85 -21.84 -4.91
N HIS A 177 8.23 -23.02 -4.93
CA HIS A 177 8.91 -24.29 -5.04
C HIS A 177 8.17 -25.28 -5.91
N ARG A 178 8.92 -26.19 -6.49
CA ARG A 178 8.42 -27.30 -7.27
C ARG A 178 8.24 -28.52 -6.36
N ILE A 179 7.05 -29.09 -6.35
CA ILE A 179 6.74 -30.32 -5.60
C ILE A 179 7.14 -31.54 -6.44
N ILE A 180 6.67 -31.59 -7.69
CA ILE A 180 7.04 -32.56 -8.73
C ILE A 180 7.11 -31.79 -10.07
N SER A 181 7.54 -32.51 -11.14
CA SER A 181 7.80 -31.88 -12.45
C SER A 181 6.67 -31.00 -13.00
N LYS A 182 5.41 -31.32 -12.71
CA LYS A 182 4.23 -30.58 -13.20
C LYS A 182 3.52 -29.76 -12.12
N LEU A 183 3.81 -30.01 -10.84
CA LEU A 183 3.15 -29.36 -9.71
C LEU A 183 4.12 -28.44 -8.98
N SER A 184 3.74 -27.18 -8.89
CA SER A 184 4.45 -26.17 -8.09
C SER A 184 3.51 -25.56 -7.04
N ALA A 185 4.11 -25.07 -5.97
CA ALA A 185 3.43 -24.31 -4.94
C ALA A 185 4.12 -22.98 -4.73
N GLU A 186 3.32 -21.97 -4.41
CA GLU A 186 3.78 -20.68 -3.97
C GLU A 186 3.08 -20.33 -2.64
N TRP A 187 3.90 -20.11 -1.61
CA TRP A 187 3.47 -19.73 -0.28
C TRP A 187 3.72 -18.25 -0.08
N THR A 188 2.72 -17.53 0.43
CA THR A 188 2.87 -16.11 0.76
C THR A 188 2.46 -15.87 2.20
N LEU A 189 3.43 -15.50 3.02
CA LEU A 189 3.23 -15.00 4.38
C LEU A 189 3.13 -13.48 4.33
N ARG A 190 2.05 -12.93 4.87
CA ARG A 190 1.85 -11.49 5.04
C ARG A 190 1.70 -11.17 6.51
N VAL A 191 2.58 -10.32 7.05
CA VAL A 191 2.47 -9.78 8.40
C VAL A 191 2.25 -8.28 8.27
N GLN A 192 1.21 -7.77 8.91
CA GLN A 192 0.88 -6.36 8.80
C GLN A 192 0.34 -5.79 10.10
N GLN A 193 0.60 -4.50 10.29
CA GLN A 193 0.07 -3.70 11.38
C GLN A 193 -0.43 -2.37 10.83
N ARG A 194 -1.68 -2.06 11.10
CA ARG A 194 -2.28 -0.76 10.76
C ARG A 194 -2.24 0.15 11.97
N GLN A 195 -1.96 1.42 11.72
CA GLN A 195 -2.15 2.50 12.70
C GLN A 195 -3.63 2.90 12.71
N GLY A 196 -4.12 3.37 13.87
CA GLY A 196 -5.51 3.77 14.06
C GLY A 196 -6.35 2.70 14.76
N ALA A 197 -7.66 2.85 14.68
CA ALA A 197 -8.62 1.99 15.37
C ALA A 197 -9.91 1.87 14.57
N TYR A 198 -10.57 0.72 14.65
CA TYR A 198 -11.90 0.55 14.08
C TYR A 198 -13.00 0.81 15.15
N LEU A 199 -14.15 1.27 14.68
CA LEU A 199 -15.31 1.53 15.53
C LEU A 199 -16.08 0.24 15.78
N VAL A 200 -16.34 -0.07 17.04
CA VAL A 200 -17.12 -1.26 17.43
C VAL A 200 -18.61 -1.03 17.19
N TYR A 201 -19.24 -1.98 16.53
CA TYR A 201 -20.70 -1.99 16.30
C TYR A 201 -21.37 -3.12 17.06
N ARG A 202 -22.50 -2.84 17.72
CA ARG A 202 -23.42 -3.84 18.31
C ARG A 202 -24.83 -3.59 17.75
N ASN A 203 -25.45 -4.64 17.22
CA ASN A 203 -26.77 -4.55 16.59
C ASN A 203 -26.89 -3.44 15.54
N LEU A 204 -25.86 -3.33 14.67
CA LEU A 204 -25.73 -2.33 13.60
C LEU A 204 -25.67 -0.87 14.09
N LYS A 205 -25.50 -0.64 15.37
CA LYS A 205 -25.31 0.70 15.95
C LYS A 205 -23.86 0.86 16.43
N PRO A 206 -23.22 2.01 16.19
CA PRO A 206 -21.91 2.30 16.75
C PRO A 206 -22.02 2.37 18.27
N THR A 207 -21.04 1.78 18.96
CA THR A 207 -20.99 1.80 20.44
C THR A 207 -20.25 3.02 20.99
N GLY A 208 -19.58 3.79 20.13
CA GLY A 208 -18.64 4.82 20.54
C GLY A 208 -17.28 4.28 21.02
N GLU A 209 -17.08 2.97 21.02
CA GLU A 209 -15.84 2.32 21.44
C GLU A 209 -14.90 2.14 20.24
N LEU A 210 -13.64 2.59 20.36
CA LEU A 210 -12.59 2.39 19.37
C LEU A 210 -11.68 1.24 19.79
N HIS A 211 -11.48 0.29 18.88
CA HIS A 211 -10.58 -0.84 19.08
C HIS A 211 -9.37 -0.73 18.16
N PRO A 212 -8.11 -0.68 18.71
CA PRO A 212 -6.91 -0.55 17.90
C PRO A 212 -6.75 -1.69 16.89
N TYR A 213 -6.22 -1.40 15.71
CA TYR A 213 -5.83 -2.44 14.76
C TYR A 213 -4.63 -3.21 15.28
N GLY A 214 -4.82 -4.50 15.58
CA GLY A 214 -3.76 -5.40 16.00
C GLY A 214 -2.85 -5.82 14.84
N ALA A 215 -1.60 -6.17 15.16
CA ALA A 215 -0.74 -6.86 14.22
C ALA A 215 -1.29 -8.27 13.95
N HIS A 216 -1.27 -8.71 12.71
CA HIS A 216 -1.74 -10.03 12.32
C HIS A 216 -0.92 -10.62 11.17
N ALA A 217 -0.94 -11.94 11.07
CA ALA A 217 -0.28 -12.71 10.02
C ALA A 217 -1.31 -13.50 9.22
N LEU A 218 -1.16 -13.50 7.90
CA LEU A 218 -1.98 -14.23 6.94
C LEU A 218 -1.06 -15.14 6.12
N LEU A 219 -1.48 -16.38 5.93
CA LEU A 219 -0.77 -17.34 5.10
C LEU A 219 -1.65 -17.70 3.90
N ASP A 220 -1.11 -17.54 2.70
CA ASP A 220 -1.75 -17.93 1.45
C ASP A 220 -0.95 -19.05 0.79
N CYS A 221 -1.61 -19.89 0.00
CA CYS A 221 -0.98 -20.93 -0.81
C CYS A 221 -1.60 -20.96 -2.20
N SER A 222 -0.78 -20.99 -3.22
CA SER A 222 -1.18 -21.14 -4.61
C SER A 222 -0.57 -22.43 -5.17
N LEU A 223 -1.41 -23.38 -5.58
CA LEU A 223 -1.00 -24.63 -6.23
C LEU A 223 -1.24 -24.52 -7.72
N ARG A 224 -0.25 -24.91 -8.52
CA ARG A 224 -0.33 -24.87 -9.99
C ARG A 224 0.15 -26.17 -10.60
N TRP A 225 -0.74 -26.83 -11.35
CA TRP A 225 -0.43 -27.98 -12.18
C TRP A 225 -0.29 -27.54 -13.64
N ASN A 226 0.85 -27.79 -14.26
CA ASN A 226 1.13 -27.44 -15.64
C ASN A 226 1.32 -28.70 -16.50
N ALA A 227 0.35 -28.95 -17.39
CA ALA A 227 0.45 -29.95 -18.46
C ALA A 227 0.69 -29.24 -19.81
N PRO A 228 1.13 -29.96 -20.87
CA PRO A 228 1.37 -29.34 -22.18
C PRO A 228 0.15 -28.61 -22.75
N GLN A 229 -1.04 -29.14 -22.59
CA GLN A 229 -2.28 -28.64 -23.20
C GLN A 229 -3.18 -27.85 -22.22
N TYR A 230 -2.97 -27.99 -20.91
CA TYR A 230 -3.77 -27.30 -19.91
C TYR A 230 -2.98 -27.00 -18.64
N SER A 231 -3.47 -26.05 -17.87
CA SER A 231 -3.01 -25.80 -16.50
C SER A 231 -4.18 -25.68 -15.55
N LEU A 232 -4.03 -26.27 -14.36
CA LEU A 232 -4.97 -26.13 -13.26
C LEU A 232 -4.34 -25.24 -12.20
N TYR A 233 -5.18 -24.49 -11.47
CA TYR A 233 -4.72 -23.77 -10.30
C TYR A 233 -5.76 -23.81 -9.18
N VAL A 234 -5.25 -23.75 -7.96
CA VAL A 234 -6.03 -23.57 -6.73
C VAL A 234 -5.31 -22.53 -5.90
N ASP A 235 -6.01 -21.44 -5.62
CA ASP A 235 -5.54 -20.36 -4.75
C ASP A 235 -6.30 -20.41 -3.43
N LEU A 236 -5.56 -20.57 -2.33
CA LEU A 236 -6.05 -20.62 -0.96
C LEU A 236 -5.59 -19.34 -0.28
N THR A 237 -6.51 -18.44 0.04
CA THR A 237 -6.19 -17.18 0.69
C THR A 237 -6.60 -17.22 2.16
N ASN A 238 -5.73 -16.71 3.03
CA ASN A 238 -5.94 -16.69 4.48
C ASN A 238 -6.22 -18.08 5.05
N LEU A 239 -5.28 -19.02 4.84
CA LEU A 239 -5.34 -20.40 5.34
C LEU A 239 -5.59 -20.52 6.84
N THR A 240 -5.16 -19.53 7.62
CA THR A 240 -5.38 -19.47 9.07
C THR A 240 -6.80 -19.09 9.44
N ALA A 241 -7.65 -18.74 8.44
CA ALA A 241 -9.00 -18.24 8.62
C ALA A 241 -9.09 -17.05 9.63
N HIS A 242 -8.01 -16.27 9.73
CA HIS A 242 -7.93 -15.14 10.65
C HIS A 242 -8.96 -14.07 10.28
N ARG A 243 -9.74 -13.64 11.26
CA ARG A 243 -10.77 -12.60 11.09
C ARG A 243 -10.22 -11.28 11.59
N TYR A 244 -10.20 -10.28 10.74
CA TYR A 244 -9.71 -8.96 11.10
C TYR A 244 -10.50 -7.85 10.40
N PHE A 245 -10.38 -6.65 10.91
CA PHE A 245 -10.89 -5.45 10.26
C PHE A 245 -9.74 -4.74 9.54
N ASP A 246 -10.04 -4.20 8.38
CA ASP A 246 -9.12 -3.34 7.62
C ASP A 246 -9.70 -1.92 7.55
N LEU A 247 -9.08 -1.07 6.72
CA LEU A 247 -9.42 0.34 6.55
C LEU A 247 -10.94 0.57 6.50
N ALA A 248 -11.36 1.67 7.11
CA ALA A 248 -12.76 2.10 7.14
C ALA A 248 -13.75 1.07 7.73
N ASN A 249 -13.33 0.33 8.73
CA ASN A 249 -14.18 -0.67 9.41
C ASN A 249 -14.61 -1.87 8.55
N VAL A 250 -13.94 -2.13 7.45
CA VAL A 250 -14.28 -3.25 6.57
C VAL A 250 -13.75 -4.56 7.16
N ARG A 251 -14.68 -5.45 7.52
CA ARG A 251 -14.34 -6.80 7.96
C ARG A 251 -13.85 -7.63 6.78
N GLN A 252 -12.70 -8.25 6.95
CA GLN A 252 -12.08 -9.07 5.91
C GLN A 252 -12.58 -10.52 5.99
N PRO A 253 -12.71 -11.21 4.84
CA PRO A 253 -13.09 -12.61 4.79
C PRO A 253 -12.05 -13.50 5.47
N GLY A 254 -12.50 -14.64 6.00
CA GLY A 254 -11.65 -15.72 6.47
C GLY A 254 -10.99 -16.47 5.30
N LEU A 255 -10.93 -17.81 5.40
CA LEU A 255 -10.43 -18.65 4.31
C LEU A 255 -11.27 -18.46 3.04
N MET A 256 -10.59 -18.21 1.93
CA MET A 256 -11.18 -18.20 0.59
C MET A 256 -10.46 -19.20 -0.30
N VAL A 257 -11.20 -19.90 -1.15
CA VAL A 257 -10.70 -20.88 -2.10
C VAL A 257 -11.18 -20.50 -3.50
N LEU A 258 -10.23 -20.36 -4.43
CA LEU A 258 -10.49 -20.12 -5.83
C LEU A 258 -9.77 -21.18 -6.66
N GLY A 259 -10.44 -21.79 -7.64
CA GLY A 259 -9.83 -22.75 -8.55
C GLY A 259 -10.23 -22.49 -9.99
N GLY A 260 -9.39 -22.92 -10.92
CA GLY A 260 -9.69 -22.78 -12.33
C GLY A 260 -8.79 -23.62 -13.23
N ILE A 261 -9.20 -23.70 -14.48
CA ILE A 261 -8.51 -24.39 -15.57
C ILE A 261 -8.25 -23.41 -16.71
N ARG A 262 -7.08 -23.52 -17.34
CA ARG A 262 -6.70 -22.79 -18.54
C ARG A 262 -6.26 -23.78 -19.59
N PHE A 263 -6.87 -23.75 -20.75
CA PHE A 263 -6.45 -24.51 -21.93
C PHE A 263 -5.50 -23.68 -22.79
N ARG A 264 -4.54 -24.36 -23.43
CA ARG A 264 -3.66 -23.81 -24.47
C ARG A 264 -4.11 -24.42 -25.79
N LEU A 265 -4.62 -23.57 -26.67
CA LEU A 265 -4.99 -23.92 -28.05
C LEU A 265 -3.78 -23.79 -28.97
#